data_3d9c872e85655446c5c58b04b880dbfb
#
_entry.id   3d9c872e85655446c5c58b04b880dbfb
#
_cell.length_a   1.000
_cell.length_b   1.000
_cell.length_c   1.000
_cell.angle_alpha   90.00
_cell.angle_beta   90.00
_cell.angle_gamma   90.00
#
_symmetry.space_group_name_H-M   'P 1'
#
loop_
_entity.id
_entity.type
_entity.pdbx_description
1 polymer ?
#
loop_
_entity_poly.entity_id
_entity_poly.type
_entity_poly.pdbx_seq_one_letter_code
_entity_poly.pdbx_strand_id
1 'polypeptide(L)'
;MEKSNRTNRIVVGIDFGTAGIGYAFDFQGGNPRSIILSDFPGQSADHKVPSEIILDNYLEDVLAFGEECNSYITPSDRDKSSYEYFKNIKMNLYEGIYRIKSTNGKEANIELVISKLLKKVAENAISQIERSTISFKREEIKWVVTIPAIWDEKSKDIMINASIKAGLIGENDDKSLFLALEPEAAGIYYYLSFLHDKKTYDKLIPDNTPYIVCDIGAGTVDLCTQKRIVNHNETAELIEEYPPIGGDYGGKKINKEFINRLIVEIFGEEKVKNIQTNSNKSKRWIQFEKDIEEIKIACCQNENCNLTLNCYLFKDNSEKTLDDYIGDYNKKQIRYKYEIKRQDEWELEFPSQIFYDIIKELSKQIFLKIEEIYNNVHTRHILLTGAGSKNHVITHYLYDFAKEKNISLNIVTPSNPEISIIKGAVLYGFQRNIIRKRKAKYTLGIGISRKWDDKYQGRGEKIYNELEKEYKCNNLFSKFITINQYINFDDVITQNYYALDKNQPITFYKTTKINCTYKDEKDENGQLVIHKFGDVTFHICEDFDVNDRRITIQMKLGGTYIDACAIYEKTGRRLNIVKSFY
;
A
#
# COMPACT_ATOMS: atom_id res chain seq x y z
N MET A 1 -20.25 -37.26 -16.29
CA MET A 1 -20.65 -36.20 -15.35
C MET A 1 -19.49 -35.99 -14.38
N GLU A 2 -18.59 -35.11 -14.75
CA GLU A 2 -17.46 -34.73 -13.90
C GLU A 2 -17.99 -33.94 -12.71
N LYS A 3 -17.64 -34.42 -11.50
CA LYS A 3 -17.82 -33.65 -10.26
C LYS A 3 -16.93 -32.41 -10.39
N SER A 4 -17.50 -31.28 -10.83
CA SER A 4 -16.83 -29.99 -10.75
C SER A 4 -16.42 -29.78 -9.30
N ASN A 5 -15.13 -29.64 -9.05
CA ASN A 5 -14.55 -29.23 -7.79
C ASN A 5 -15.17 -27.89 -7.35
N ARG A 6 -16.20 -27.93 -6.51
CA ARG A 6 -16.83 -26.78 -5.87
C ARG A 6 -16.01 -26.34 -4.65
N THR A 7 -14.73 -26.07 -4.83
CA THR A 7 -13.89 -25.50 -3.78
C THR A 7 -13.79 -23.99 -3.98
N ASN A 8 -14.03 -23.23 -2.93
CA ASN A 8 -13.95 -21.76 -2.81
C ASN A 8 -15.16 -21.01 -3.37
N ARG A 9 -16.26 -21.05 -2.62
CA ARG A 9 -17.51 -20.35 -2.96
C ARG A 9 -17.59 -18.94 -2.41
N ILE A 10 -16.77 -18.58 -1.43
CA ILE A 10 -16.84 -17.32 -0.70
C ILE A 10 -15.55 -16.55 -0.94
N VAL A 11 -15.67 -15.29 -1.33
CA VAL A 11 -14.53 -14.37 -1.38
C VAL A 11 -14.76 -13.26 -0.39
N VAL A 12 -13.78 -13.01 0.48
CA VAL A 12 -13.73 -11.89 1.41
C VAL A 12 -12.62 -10.94 0.97
N GLY A 13 -12.96 -9.71 0.65
CA GLY A 13 -12.02 -8.62 0.40
C GLY A 13 -11.84 -7.79 1.67
N ILE A 14 -10.61 -7.56 2.10
CA ILE A 14 -10.26 -6.70 3.23
C ILE A 14 -9.53 -5.48 2.69
N ASP A 15 -10.07 -4.30 2.93
CA ASP A 15 -9.39 -3.03 2.68
C ASP A 15 -8.65 -2.60 3.95
N PHE A 16 -7.33 -2.82 3.96
CA PHE A 16 -6.44 -2.41 5.04
C PHE A 16 -5.98 -0.96 4.82
N GLY A 17 -6.84 0.01 5.16
CA GLY A 17 -6.58 1.44 4.97
C GLY A 17 -5.75 2.08 6.10
N THR A 18 -5.17 3.26 5.83
CA THR A 18 -4.40 4.04 6.83
C THR A 18 -5.28 4.64 7.92
N ALA A 19 -6.47 5.12 7.57
CA ALA A 19 -7.41 5.69 8.52
C ALA A 19 -8.43 4.66 9.00
N GLY A 20 -8.88 3.78 8.12
CA GLY A 20 -9.90 2.80 8.42
C GLY A 20 -9.67 1.47 7.73
N ILE A 21 -10.14 0.40 8.36
CA ILE A 21 -10.15 -0.96 7.85
C ILE A 21 -11.58 -1.44 7.71
N GLY A 22 -11.86 -2.16 6.64
CA GLY A 22 -13.18 -2.74 6.38
C GLY A 22 -13.09 -4.01 5.56
N TYR A 23 -14.21 -4.70 5.39
CA TYR A 23 -14.30 -5.87 4.52
C TYR A 23 -15.62 -5.89 3.74
N ALA A 24 -15.64 -6.68 2.69
CA ALA A 24 -16.84 -7.07 1.99
C ALA A 24 -16.71 -8.52 1.55
N PHE A 25 -17.83 -9.17 1.23
CA PHE A 25 -17.81 -10.53 0.73
C PHE A 25 -18.93 -10.81 -0.27
N ASP A 26 -18.76 -11.89 -1.03
CA ASP A 26 -19.80 -12.43 -1.93
C ASP A 26 -19.66 -13.95 -2.03
N PHE A 27 -20.80 -14.62 -2.38
CA PHE A 27 -20.89 -16.08 -2.43
C PHE A 27 -20.83 -16.68 -3.84
N GLN A 28 -21.08 -15.92 -4.89
CA GLN A 28 -21.39 -16.49 -6.22
C GLN A 28 -20.71 -15.85 -7.42
N GLY A 29 -19.68 -15.05 -7.21
CA GLY A 29 -18.82 -14.74 -8.30
C GLY A 29 -19.20 -13.60 -9.22
N GLY A 30 -18.86 -12.40 -8.80
CA GLY A 30 -18.51 -11.37 -9.74
C GLY A 30 -19.58 -10.36 -10.13
N ASN A 31 -20.75 -10.35 -9.49
CA ASN A 31 -21.70 -9.27 -9.67
C ASN A 31 -21.43 -8.15 -8.64
N PRO A 32 -21.02 -6.94 -9.07
CA PRO A 32 -20.77 -5.82 -8.15
C PRO A 32 -21.96 -5.47 -7.23
N ARG A 33 -23.19 -5.85 -7.63
CA ARG A 33 -24.43 -5.56 -6.88
C ARG A 33 -24.71 -6.56 -5.77
N SER A 34 -24.18 -7.79 -5.84
CA SER A 34 -24.39 -8.82 -4.81
C SER A 34 -23.43 -8.72 -3.63
N ILE A 35 -22.40 -7.87 -3.73
CA ILE A 35 -21.37 -7.74 -2.71
C ILE A 35 -21.93 -7.14 -1.43
N ILE A 36 -21.80 -7.90 -0.34
CA ILE A 36 -22.23 -7.54 1.01
C ILE A 36 -21.07 -6.82 1.71
N LEU A 37 -21.36 -5.62 2.22
CA LEU A 37 -20.40 -4.82 2.96
C LEU A 37 -20.38 -5.19 4.45
N SER A 38 -19.31 -4.85 5.15
CA SER A 38 -19.15 -5.08 6.58
C SER A 38 -20.26 -4.46 7.41
N ASP A 39 -20.49 -5.05 8.58
CA ASP A 39 -21.46 -4.60 9.57
C ASP A 39 -20.84 -4.39 10.96
N PHE A 40 -19.62 -3.84 11.01
CA PHE A 40 -18.99 -3.53 12.28
C PHE A 40 -19.83 -2.59 13.14
N PRO A 41 -19.93 -2.83 14.45
CA PRO A 41 -20.53 -1.85 15.38
C PRO A 41 -19.82 -0.50 15.29
N GLY A 42 -20.58 0.58 15.15
CA GLY A 42 -20.05 1.94 15.10
C GLY A 42 -19.26 2.31 13.84
N GLN A 43 -19.36 1.50 12.77
CA GLN A 43 -18.67 1.80 11.51
C GLN A 43 -19.17 3.11 10.86
N SER A 44 -18.28 3.75 10.10
CA SER A 44 -18.60 4.92 9.29
C SER A 44 -19.45 4.55 8.05
N ALA A 45 -19.97 5.57 7.35
CA ALA A 45 -20.82 5.39 6.16
C ALA A 45 -20.10 4.70 4.99
N ASP A 46 -18.77 4.66 4.99
CA ASP A 46 -17.93 3.92 4.04
C ASP A 46 -17.68 2.47 4.46
N HIS A 47 -18.40 1.97 5.48
CA HIS A 47 -18.30 0.62 6.01
C HIS A 47 -16.89 0.26 6.53
N LYS A 48 -16.25 1.20 7.21
CA LYS A 48 -14.93 1.03 7.84
C LYS A 48 -14.96 1.41 9.32
N VAL A 49 -14.05 0.82 10.06
CA VAL A 49 -13.71 1.23 11.42
C VAL A 49 -12.25 1.71 11.46
N PRO A 50 -11.84 2.56 12.42
CA PRO A 50 -10.44 2.99 12.54
C PRO A 50 -9.46 1.82 12.50
N SER A 51 -8.35 1.98 11.76
CA SER A 51 -7.24 1.00 11.73
C SER A 51 -6.41 1.11 13.01
N GLU A 52 -7.04 0.86 14.15
CA GLU A 52 -6.51 1.08 15.49
C GLU A 52 -6.78 -0.14 16.37
N ILE A 53 -5.85 -0.43 17.30
CA ILE A 53 -5.96 -1.58 18.19
C ILE A 53 -5.32 -1.29 19.55
N ILE A 54 -5.95 -1.79 20.59
CA ILE A 54 -5.41 -1.78 21.95
C ILE A 54 -5.15 -3.22 22.37
N LEU A 55 -3.91 -3.47 22.76
CA LEU A 55 -3.45 -4.77 23.26
C LEU A 55 -3.16 -4.67 24.75
N ASP A 56 -3.11 -5.81 25.43
CA ASP A 56 -2.58 -5.91 26.77
C ASP A 56 -1.07 -5.63 26.81
N ASN A 57 -0.49 -5.51 27.98
CA ASN A 57 0.93 -5.22 28.15
C ASN A 57 1.87 -6.32 27.63
N TYR A 58 1.37 -7.51 27.44
CA TYR A 58 2.14 -8.65 26.90
C TYR A 58 2.05 -8.72 25.38
N LEU A 59 1.16 -7.92 24.76
CA LEU A 59 0.83 -7.92 23.32
C LEU A 59 0.15 -9.22 22.87
N GLU A 60 -0.47 -9.92 23.80
CA GLU A 60 -1.13 -11.21 23.55
C GLU A 60 -2.61 -11.05 23.27
N ASP A 61 -3.32 -10.31 24.12
CA ASP A 61 -4.76 -10.13 24.03
C ASP A 61 -5.18 -8.81 23.43
N VAL A 62 -6.23 -8.85 22.61
CA VAL A 62 -6.86 -7.65 22.04
C VAL A 62 -7.93 -7.15 23.01
N LEU A 63 -7.70 -5.97 23.58
CA LEU A 63 -8.60 -5.34 24.55
C LEU A 63 -9.65 -4.45 23.89
N ALA A 64 -9.31 -3.84 22.73
CA ALA A 64 -10.23 -3.05 21.92
C ALA A 64 -9.75 -2.98 20.46
N PHE A 65 -10.69 -2.79 19.55
CA PHE A 65 -10.45 -2.69 18.11
C PHE A 65 -11.37 -1.63 17.48
N GLY A 66 -10.86 -0.88 16.52
CA GLY A 66 -11.65 0.10 15.77
C GLY A 66 -12.26 1.18 16.68
N GLU A 67 -13.55 1.46 16.56
CA GLU A 67 -14.25 2.48 17.37
C GLU A 67 -14.24 2.18 18.87
N GLU A 68 -14.13 0.93 19.27
CA GLU A 68 -14.04 0.54 20.67
C GLU A 68 -12.79 1.13 21.35
N CYS A 69 -11.73 1.40 20.61
CA CYS A 69 -10.50 2.00 21.14
C CYS A 69 -10.78 3.34 21.83
N ASN A 70 -11.65 4.17 21.25
CA ASN A 70 -12.02 5.46 21.82
C ASN A 70 -12.72 5.30 23.17
N SER A 71 -13.69 4.39 23.25
CA SER A 71 -14.42 4.09 24.48
C SER A 71 -13.51 3.46 25.53
N TYR A 72 -12.54 2.65 25.09
CA TYR A 72 -11.59 2.00 25.99
C TYR A 72 -10.67 3.00 26.69
N ILE A 73 -10.16 4.02 25.99
CA ILE A 73 -9.23 5.02 26.54
C ILE A 73 -9.95 6.17 27.26
N THR A 74 -11.29 6.28 27.16
CA THR A 74 -12.06 7.42 27.69
C THR A 74 -12.15 7.49 29.22
N PRO A 75 -12.31 6.40 30.00
CA PRO A 75 -12.35 6.48 31.45
C PRO A 75 -11.06 7.07 32.05
N SER A 76 -11.21 8.06 32.93
CA SER A 76 -10.07 8.73 33.60
C SER A 76 -9.27 7.80 34.51
N ASP A 77 -9.92 6.77 35.03
CA ASP A 77 -9.42 5.90 36.09
C ASP A 77 -8.68 4.66 35.57
N ARG A 78 -8.62 4.47 34.25
CA ARG A 78 -7.95 3.30 33.68
C ARG A 78 -6.43 3.49 33.72
N ASP A 79 -5.74 2.55 34.36
CA ASP A 79 -4.28 2.56 34.42
C ASP A 79 -3.69 2.43 33.00
N LYS A 80 -2.99 3.47 32.57
CA LYS A 80 -2.33 3.52 31.26
C LYS A 80 -1.20 2.50 31.12
N SER A 81 -0.63 2.03 32.23
CA SER A 81 0.37 0.98 32.22
C SER A 81 -0.21 -0.40 31.92
N SER A 82 -1.55 -0.53 31.88
CA SER A 82 -2.23 -1.82 31.68
C SER A 82 -2.51 -2.15 30.21
N TYR A 83 -2.23 -1.26 29.26
CA TYR A 83 -2.52 -1.47 27.84
C TYR A 83 -1.56 -0.75 26.91
N GLU A 84 -1.50 -1.23 25.66
CA GLU A 84 -0.68 -0.70 24.58
C GLU A 84 -1.55 -0.34 23.37
N TYR A 85 -1.59 0.94 23.01
CA TYR A 85 -2.42 1.44 21.91
C TYR A 85 -1.60 1.72 20.66
N PHE A 86 -1.97 1.09 19.54
CA PHE A 86 -1.34 1.23 18.22
C PHE A 86 -2.27 1.88 17.22
N LYS A 87 -1.78 2.90 16.52
CA LYS A 87 -2.45 3.62 15.42
C LYS A 87 -1.48 3.93 14.29
N ASN A 88 -2.00 4.34 13.11
CA ASN A 88 -1.19 4.71 11.94
C ASN A 88 -0.27 3.58 11.43
N ILE A 89 -0.65 2.33 11.63
CA ILE A 89 0.20 1.15 11.44
C ILE A 89 0.63 1.00 9.98
N LYS A 90 -0.26 1.24 9.01
CA LYS A 90 -0.01 1.07 7.59
C LYS A 90 1.12 1.96 7.06
N MET A 91 1.23 3.20 7.55
CA MET A 91 2.26 4.14 7.09
C MET A 91 3.67 3.72 7.52
N ASN A 92 3.80 3.03 8.65
CA ASN A 92 5.11 2.52 9.08
C ASN A 92 5.69 1.51 8.08
N LEU A 93 4.86 0.68 7.43
CA LEU A 93 5.33 -0.23 6.37
C LEU A 93 5.85 0.54 5.15
N TYR A 94 5.17 1.62 4.77
CA TYR A 94 5.63 2.49 3.69
C TYR A 94 6.97 3.16 3.99
N GLU A 95 7.18 3.57 5.24
CA GLU A 95 8.41 4.19 5.72
C GLU A 95 9.53 3.18 6.02
N GLY A 96 9.30 1.87 5.84
CA GLY A 96 10.26 0.81 6.14
C GLY A 96 10.49 0.59 7.64
N ILE A 97 9.54 1.00 8.47
CA ILE A 97 9.58 0.86 9.94
C ILE A 97 8.88 -0.43 10.33
N TYR A 98 9.64 -1.45 10.72
CA TYR A 98 9.11 -2.78 11.05
C TYR A 98 8.97 -3.04 12.55
N ARG A 99 9.54 -2.15 13.38
CA ARG A 99 9.31 -2.11 14.84
C ARG A 99 8.63 -0.80 15.16
N ILE A 100 7.38 -0.89 15.60
CA ILE A 100 6.52 0.26 15.88
C ILE A 100 6.37 0.45 17.39
N LYS A 101 6.09 1.69 17.79
CA LYS A 101 5.85 2.03 19.20
C LYS A 101 4.38 2.28 19.45
N SER A 102 3.87 1.75 20.56
CA SER A 102 2.57 2.14 21.09
C SER A 102 2.57 3.61 21.55
N THR A 103 1.42 4.15 21.84
CA THR A 103 1.31 5.50 22.45
C THR A 103 1.97 5.59 23.83
N ASN A 104 2.20 4.46 24.50
CA ASN A 104 2.89 4.38 25.78
C ASN A 104 4.40 4.09 25.62
N GLY A 105 4.88 3.95 24.39
CA GLY A 105 6.30 3.78 24.07
C GLY A 105 6.78 2.33 23.97
N LYS A 106 5.91 1.34 24.17
CA LYS A 106 6.26 -0.08 24.03
C LYS A 106 6.52 -0.43 22.57
N GLU A 107 7.65 -1.08 22.31
CA GLU A 107 8.00 -1.56 20.98
C GLU A 107 7.33 -2.90 20.67
N ALA A 108 6.80 -3.03 19.45
CA ALA A 108 6.21 -4.24 18.92
C ALA A 108 6.69 -4.50 17.48
N ASN A 109 6.72 -5.78 17.09
CA ASN A 109 6.86 -6.15 15.69
C ASN A 109 5.57 -5.75 14.95
N ILE A 110 5.68 -4.99 13.87
CA ILE A 110 4.54 -4.54 13.07
C ILE A 110 3.69 -5.71 12.54
N GLU A 111 4.32 -6.81 12.16
CA GLU A 111 3.65 -8.03 11.68
C GLU A 111 2.72 -8.61 12.74
N LEU A 112 3.14 -8.62 14.03
CA LEU A 112 2.29 -9.04 15.14
C LEU A 112 1.06 -8.14 15.26
N VAL A 113 1.24 -6.83 15.25
CA VAL A 113 0.13 -5.88 15.42
C VAL A 113 -0.85 -5.97 14.26
N ILE A 114 -0.36 -6.07 13.02
CA ILE A 114 -1.21 -6.28 11.83
C ILE A 114 -1.96 -7.61 11.93
N SER A 115 -1.31 -8.70 12.40
CA SER A 115 -1.98 -9.99 12.53
C SER A 115 -3.15 -9.95 13.52
N LYS A 116 -3.03 -9.21 14.61
CA LYS A 116 -4.12 -9.01 15.59
C LYS A 116 -5.28 -8.21 14.99
N LEU A 117 -4.99 -7.17 14.19
CA LEU A 117 -5.99 -6.40 13.45
C LEU A 117 -6.75 -7.29 12.45
N LEU A 118 -6.01 -7.99 11.57
CA LEU A 118 -6.60 -8.86 10.56
C LEU A 118 -7.43 -9.99 11.18
N LYS A 119 -7.00 -10.53 12.34
CA LYS A 119 -7.76 -11.53 13.07
C LYS A 119 -9.14 -11.00 13.50
N LYS A 120 -9.20 -9.76 14.03
CA LYS A 120 -10.49 -9.15 14.43
C LYS A 120 -11.41 -8.91 13.24
N VAL A 121 -10.86 -8.46 12.11
CA VAL A 121 -11.61 -8.30 10.87
C VAL A 121 -12.14 -9.64 10.36
N ALA A 122 -11.32 -10.69 10.38
CA ALA A 122 -11.71 -12.02 9.94
C ALA A 122 -12.79 -12.64 10.85
N GLU A 123 -12.67 -12.50 12.17
CA GLU A 123 -13.66 -12.95 13.13
C GLU A 123 -15.04 -12.31 12.86
N ASN A 124 -15.07 -11.00 12.61
CA ASN A 124 -16.31 -10.29 12.28
C ASN A 124 -16.87 -10.73 10.92
N ALA A 125 -16.02 -10.84 9.89
CA ALA A 125 -16.42 -11.31 8.56
C ALA A 125 -17.02 -12.72 8.61
N ILE A 126 -16.36 -13.66 9.29
CA ILE A 126 -16.86 -15.04 9.46
C ILE A 126 -18.20 -15.03 10.18
N SER A 127 -18.35 -14.27 11.25
CA SER A 127 -19.62 -14.16 11.99
C SER A 127 -20.74 -13.59 11.12
N GLN A 128 -20.48 -12.59 10.26
CA GLN A 128 -21.47 -12.06 9.33
C GLN A 128 -21.83 -13.08 8.24
N ILE A 129 -20.86 -13.83 7.72
CA ILE A 129 -21.10 -14.91 6.76
C ILE A 129 -21.97 -16.01 7.38
N GLU A 130 -21.67 -16.44 8.63
CA GLU A 130 -22.47 -17.43 9.36
C GLU A 130 -23.94 -17.02 9.54
N ARG A 131 -24.21 -15.72 9.70
CA ARG A 131 -25.57 -15.18 9.74
C ARG A 131 -26.24 -15.13 8.37
N SER A 132 -25.46 -15.10 7.29
CA SER A 132 -25.95 -14.91 5.91
C SER A 132 -26.12 -16.22 5.13
N THR A 133 -25.60 -17.35 5.61
CA THR A 133 -25.66 -18.66 4.94
C THR A 133 -25.84 -19.81 5.93
N ILE A 134 -26.40 -20.92 5.42
CA ILE A 134 -26.79 -22.07 6.26
C ILE A 134 -25.58 -22.91 6.67
N SER A 135 -24.57 -23.05 5.83
CA SER A 135 -23.37 -23.84 6.15
C SER A 135 -22.23 -23.55 5.15
N PHE A 136 -21.02 -23.38 5.67
CA PHE A 136 -19.76 -23.32 4.91
C PHE A 136 -18.61 -23.84 5.76
N LYS A 137 -17.47 -24.12 5.11
CA LYS A 137 -16.23 -24.43 5.79
C LYS A 137 -15.27 -23.27 5.64
N ARG A 138 -14.43 -23.00 6.64
CA ARG A 138 -13.45 -21.89 6.61
C ARG A 138 -12.49 -22.01 5.44
N GLU A 139 -12.15 -23.23 5.03
CA GLU A 139 -11.29 -23.52 3.89
C GLU A 139 -11.96 -23.17 2.53
N GLU A 140 -13.26 -22.90 2.51
CA GLU A 140 -13.99 -22.43 1.32
C GLU A 140 -13.87 -20.92 1.12
N ILE A 141 -13.28 -20.19 2.07
CA ILE A 141 -13.08 -18.74 1.98
C ILE A 141 -11.76 -18.45 1.26
N LYS A 142 -11.83 -17.60 0.24
CA LYS A 142 -10.69 -16.90 -0.34
C LYS A 142 -10.59 -15.52 0.26
N TRP A 143 -9.43 -15.16 0.72
CA TRP A 143 -9.13 -13.86 1.28
C TRP A 143 -8.37 -12.99 0.28
N VAL A 144 -8.79 -11.75 0.13
CA VAL A 144 -8.08 -10.73 -0.64
C VAL A 144 -7.78 -9.56 0.28
N VAL A 145 -6.52 -9.25 0.47
CA VAL A 145 -6.10 -8.09 1.27
C VAL A 145 -5.56 -7.02 0.33
N THR A 146 -6.09 -5.79 0.43
CA THR A 146 -5.60 -4.69 -0.41
C THR A 146 -4.34 -4.06 0.17
N ILE A 147 -3.48 -3.62 -0.72
CA ILE A 147 -2.21 -2.97 -0.39
C ILE A 147 -1.98 -1.77 -1.32
N PRO A 148 -1.24 -0.73 -0.88
CA PRO A 148 -0.81 0.35 -1.75
C PRO A 148 0.04 -0.16 -2.91
N ALA A 149 -0.06 0.50 -4.05
CA ALA A 149 0.73 0.15 -5.23
C ALA A 149 2.23 0.47 -5.08
N ILE A 150 2.56 1.35 -4.15
CA ILE A 150 3.94 1.79 -3.89
C ILE A 150 4.72 0.90 -2.92
N TRP A 151 4.07 -0.08 -2.27
CA TRP A 151 4.76 -0.97 -1.33
C TRP A 151 5.82 -1.83 -2.01
N ASP A 152 6.93 -2.01 -1.30
CA ASP A 152 8.01 -2.93 -1.69
C ASP A 152 7.66 -4.40 -1.38
N GLU A 153 8.49 -5.31 -1.85
CA GLU A 153 8.27 -6.76 -1.66
C GLU A 153 8.32 -7.18 -0.19
N LYS A 154 9.13 -6.50 0.63
CA LYS A 154 9.22 -6.77 2.07
C LYS A 154 7.92 -6.45 2.81
N SER A 155 7.32 -5.31 2.50
CA SER A 155 6.03 -4.90 3.06
C SER A 155 4.90 -5.86 2.64
N LYS A 156 4.94 -6.35 1.39
CA LYS A 156 4.00 -7.38 0.88
C LYS A 156 4.18 -8.71 1.64
N ASP A 157 5.43 -9.13 1.86
CA ASP A 157 5.74 -10.36 2.59
C ASP A 157 5.27 -10.28 4.06
N ILE A 158 5.49 -9.15 4.72
CA ILE A 158 4.96 -8.90 6.07
C ILE A 158 3.43 -9.01 6.10
N MET A 159 2.73 -8.49 5.10
CA MET A 159 1.27 -8.60 5.03
C MET A 159 0.81 -10.06 4.86
N ILE A 160 1.50 -10.84 4.02
CA ILE A 160 1.23 -12.28 3.85
C ILE A 160 1.44 -13.01 5.18
N ASN A 161 2.59 -12.80 5.84
CA ASN A 161 2.91 -13.45 7.10
C ASN A 161 1.92 -13.05 8.21
N ALA A 162 1.54 -11.77 8.29
CA ALA A 162 0.53 -11.29 9.22
C ALA A 162 -0.84 -11.95 8.97
N SER A 163 -1.20 -12.19 7.71
CA SER A 163 -2.45 -12.88 7.35
C SER A 163 -2.44 -14.35 7.75
N ILE A 164 -1.30 -15.04 7.60
CA ILE A 164 -1.11 -16.41 8.09
C ILE A 164 -1.22 -16.44 9.61
N LYS A 165 -0.51 -15.56 10.32
CA LYS A 165 -0.56 -15.45 11.79
C LYS A 165 -1.94 -15.08 12.32
N ALA A 166 -2.71 -14.33 11.57
CA ALA A 166 -4.10 -14.00 11.88
C ALA A 166 -5.05 -15.20 11.73
N GLY A 167 -4.60 -16.29 11.10
CA GLY A 167 -5.39 -17.48 10.82
C GLY A 167 -6.37 -17.32 9.67
N LEU A 168 -6.12 -16.40 8.73
CA LEU A 168 -6.89 -16.28 7.49
C LEU A 168 -6.68 -17.53 6.63
N ILE A 169 -5.46 -18.01 6.57
CA ILE A 169 -5.06 -19.23 5.85
C ILE A 169 -4.08 -20.06 6.69
N GLY A 170 -3.94 -21.35 6.35
CA GLY A 170 -2.88 -22.21 6.91
C GLY A 170 -1.50 -21.90 6.29
N GLU A 171 -0.43 -22.27 6.97
CA GLU A 171 0.96 -22.01 6.56
C GLU A 171 1.32 -22.57 5.18
N ASN A 172 0.65 -23.63 4.73
CA ASN A 172 0.91 -24.28 3.44
C ASN A 172 -0.17 -23.98 2.39
N ASP A 173 -1.10 -23.06 2.66
CA ASP A 173 -2.16 -22.66 1.73
C ASP A 173 -1.75 -21.42 0.94
N ASP A 174 -1.23 -21.64 -0.26
CA ASP A 174 -0.86 -20.58 -1.22
C ASP A 174 -2.00 -20.19 -2.17
N LYS A 175 -3.19 -20.80 -2.02
CA LYS A 175 -4.31 -20.68 -2.96
C LYS A 175 -5.48 -19.86 -2.46
N SER A 176 -5.54 -19.62 -1.15
CA SER A 176 -6.69 -18.98 -0.52
C SER A 176 -6.43 -17.55 -0.04
N LEU A 177 -5.19 -17.03 -0.17
CA LEU A 177 -4.84 -15.63 0.12
C LEU A 177 -4.26 -14.93 -1.12
N PHE A 178 -4.77 -13.73 -1.39
CA PHE A 178 -4.28 -12.88 -2.48
C PHE A 178 -4.08 -11.45 -1.99
N LEU A 179 -3.06 -10.79 -2.55
CA LEU A 179 -2.90 -9.35 -2.41
C LEU A 179 -3.43 -8.66 -3.67
N ALA A 180 -4.16 -7.56 -3.50
CA ALA A 180 -4.65 -6.71 -4.58
C ALA A 180 -4.13 -5.29 -4.40
N LEU A 181 -3.68 -4.62 -5.46
CA LEU A 181 -3.33 -3.21 -5.37
C LEU A 181 -4.61 -2.36 -5.25
N GLU A 182 -4.61 -1.39 -4.33
CA GLU A 182 -5.77 -0.54 -4.06
C GLU A 182 -6.35 0.13 -5.33
N PRO A 183 -5.55 0.82 -6.17
CA PRO A 183 -6.09 1.42 -7.38
C PRO A 183 -6.55 0.38 -8.42
N GLU A 184 -5.90 -0.81 -8.48
CA GLU A 184 -6.37 -1.86 -9.37
C GLU A 184 -7.73 -2.42 -8.94
N ALA A 185 -7.91 -2.68 -7.65
CA ALA A 185 -9.18 -3.15 -7.10
C ALA A 185 -10.30 -2.14 -7.40
N ALA A 186 -10.05 -0.84 -7.16
CA ALA A 186 -11.00 0.21 -7.49
C ALA A 186 -11.37 0.21 -8.98
N GLY A 187 -10.38 0.14 -9.86
CA GLY A 187 -10.60 0.10 -11.31
C GLY A 187 -11.42 -1.13 -11.76
N ILE A 188 -11.16 -2.32 -11.17
CA ILE A 188 -11.94 -3.54 -11.43
C ILE A 188 -13.40 -3.36 -11.04
N TYR A 189 -13.65 -2.78 -9.84
CA TYR A 189 -15.01 -2.52 -9.40
C TYR A 189 -15.77 -1.62 -10.36
N TYR A 190 -15.17 -0.50 -10.76
CA TYR A 190 -15.80 0.40 -11.71
C TYR A 190 -16.00 -0.26 -13.07
N TYR A 191 -15.00 -0.93 -13.56
CA TYR A 191 -15.10 -1.64 -14.82
C TYR A 191 -16.28 -2.62 -14.86
N LEU A 192 -16.42 -3.50 -13.86
CA LEU A 192 -17.49 -4.49 -13.81
C LEU A 192 -18.85 -3.86 -13.48
N SER A 193 -18.88 -2.80 -12.69
CA SER A 193 -20.13 -2.05 -12.41
C SER A 193 -20.70 -1.39 -13.66
N PHE A 194 -19.84 -0.89 -14.53
CA PHE A 194 -20.23 -0.21 -15.75
C PHE A 194 -20.60 -1.16 -16.91
N LEU A 195 -20.20 -2.42 -16.87
CA LEU A 195 -20.71 -3.42 -17.83
C LEU A 195 -22.24 -3.53 -17.78
N HIS A 196 -22.84 -3.19 -16.63
CA HIS A 196 -24.28 -3.14 -16.45
C HIS A 196 -24.94 -1.82 -16.89
N ASP A 197 -24.14 -0.76 -17.15
CA ASP A 197 -24.61 0.54 -17.69
C ASP A 197 -23.67 1.06 -18.77
N LYS A 198 -23.57 0.32 -19.85
CA LYS A 198 -22.65 0.55 -20.97
C LYS A 198 -22.79 1.95 -21.60
N LYS A 199 -24.01 2.50 -21.66
CA LYS A 199 -24.25 3.81 -22.30
C LYS A 199 -23.60 4.98 -21.56
N THR A 200 -23.53 4.92 -20.23
CA THR A 200 -22.92 5.97 -19.42
C THR A 200 -21.41 5.85 -19.44
N TYR A 201 -20.88 4.64 -19.39
CA TYR A 201 -19.43 4.39 -19.31
C TYR A 201 -18.69 4.70 -20.63
N ASP A 202 -19.21 4.27 -21.78
CA ASP A 202 -18.55 4.47 -23.07
C ASP A 202 -18.40 5.97 -23.43
N LYS A 203 -19.21 6.84 -22.81
CA LYS A 203 -19.05 8.30 -22.91
C LYS A 203 -17.93 8.85 -22.04
N LEU A 204 -17.62 8.19 -20.91
CA LEU A 204 -16.64 8.63 -19.94
C LEU A 204 -15.22 8.14 -20.29
N ILE A 205 -15.09 6.83 -20.55
CA ILE A 205 -13.82 6.18 -20.92
C ILE A 205 -14.09 5.22 -22.08
N PRO A 206 -13.76 5.58 -23.32
CA PRO A 206 -14.00 4.73 -24.49
C PRO A 206 -13.22 3.42 -24.42
N ASP A 207 -13.76 2.36 -25.07
CA ASP A 207 -13.08 1.09 -25.23
C ASP A 207 -11.70 1.25 -25.88
N ASN A 208 -10.77 0.38 -25.50
CA ASN A 208 -9.39 0.42 -25.96
C ASN A 208 -8.63 1.71 -25.66
N THR A 209 -9.18 2.59 -24.82
CA THR A 209 -8.53 3.80 -24.36
C THR A 209 -7.91 3.56 -23.00
N PRO A 210 -6.61 3.81 -22.81
CA PRO A 210 -5.99 3.78 -21.49
C PRO A 210 -6.60 4.86 -20.59
N TYR A 211 -6.69 4.56 -19.29
CA TYR A 211 -7.07 5.53 -18.26
C TYR A 211 -6.24 5.33 -17.00
N ILE A 212 -6.12 6.39 -16.23
CA ILE A 212 -5.45 6.38 -14.93
C ILE A 212 -6.51 6.15 -13.86
N VAL A 213 -6.31 5.19 -12.99
CA VAL A 213 -7.02 5.10 -11.71
C VAL A 213 -6.13 5.78 -10.67
N CYS A 214 -6.62 6.87 -10.09
CA CYS A 214 -5.92 7.63 -9.07
C CYS A 214 -6.67 7.49 -7.75
N ASP A 215 -6.13 6.70 -6.86
CA ASP A 215 -6.65 6.49 -5.51
C ASP A 215 -6.06 7.50 -4.56
N ILE A 216 -6.90 8.40 -4.04
CA ILE A 216 -6.52 9.42 -3.07
C ILE A 216 -6.97 8.96 -1.68
N GLY A 217 -6.08 8.24 -1.01
CA GLY A 217 -6.31 7.70 0.33
C GLY A 217 -5.99 8.68 1.46
N ALA A 218 -6.14 8.19 2.69
CA ALA A 218 -5.76 8.97 3.87
C ALA A 218 -4.23 9.07 4.05
N GLY A 219 -3.47 8.02 3.72
CA GLY A 219 -2.00 8.00 3.85
C GLY A 219 -1.29 8.25 2.54
N THR A 220 -1.64 7.49 1.53
CA THR A 220 -0.99 7.47 0.22
C THR A 220 -1.91 7.95 -0.88
N VAL A 221 -1.31 8.36 -2.00
CA VAL A 221 -1.97 8.48 -3.29
C VAL A 221 -1.30 7.48 -4.23
N ASP A 222 -2.11 6.59 -4.79
CA ASP A 222 -1.66 5.48 -5.62
C ASP A 222 -2.29 5.59 -7.01
N LEU A 223 -1.47 5.47 -8.05
CA LEU A 223 -1.93 5.53 -9.44
C LEU A 223 -1.57 4.23 -10.16
N CYS A 224 -2.53 3.68 -10.87
CA CYS A 224 -2.28 2.64 -11.87
C CYS A 224 -2.92 3.03 -13.21
N THR A 225 -2.50 2.37 -14.27
CA THR A 225 -3.13 2.53 -15.58
C THR A 225 -3.87 1.26 -15.94
N GLN A 226 -5.02 1.43 -16.51
CA GLN A 226 -5.80 0.32 -17.04
C GLN A 226 -6.30 0.64 -18.44
N LYS A 227 -6.34 -0.38 -19.29
CA LYS A 227 -6.96 -0.32 -20.62
C LYS A 227 -7.88 -1.50 -20.75
N ARG A 228 -9.14 -1.22 -21.01
CA ARG A 228 -10.14 -2.24 -21.27
C ARG A 228 -10.01 -2.78 -22.68
N ILE A 229 -9.86 -4.08 -22.83
CA ILE A 229 -9.92 -4.77 -24.12
C ILE A 229 -11.21 -5.60 -24.13
N VAL A 230 -12.08 -5.34 -25.07
CA VAL A 230 -13.29 -6.13 -25.30
C VAL A 230 -13.00 -7.13 -26.41
N ASN A 231 -13.04 -8.41 -26.08
CA ASN A 231 -12.87 -9.49 -27.04
C ASN A 231 -14.20 -9.80 -27.77
N HIS A 232 -14.13 -10.44 -28.93
CA HIS A 232 -15.31 -10.83 -29.73
C HIS A 232 -16.35 -11.65 -28.96
N ASN A 233 -15.96 -12.28 -27.85
CA ASN A 233 -16.85 -13.08 -26.98
C ASN A 233 -17.42 -12.28 -25.81
N GLU A 234 -17.39 -10.94 -25.86
CA GLU A 234 -17.83 -10.04 -24.78
C GLU A 234 -17.10 -10.26 -23.44
N THR A 235 -16.06 -11.07 -23.42
CA THR A 235 -15.18 -11.17 -22.26
C THR A 235 -14.24 -9.97 -22.24
N ALA A 236 -14.19 -9.33 -21.10
CA ALA A 236 -13.42 -8.15 -20.95
C ALA A 236 -12.16 -8.42 -20.12
N GLU A 237 -11.06 -7.91 -20.58
CA GLU A 237 -9.76 -8.01 -19.94
C GLU A 237 -9.18 -6.62 -19.70
N LEU A 238 -8.45 -6.46 -18.61
CA LEU A 238 -7.71 -5.24 -18.32
C LEU A 238 -6.22 -5.45 -18.63
N ILE A 239 -5.62 -4.43 -19.22
CA ILE A 239 -4.17 -4.38 -19.47
C ILE A 239 -3.62 -3.18 -18.72
N GLU A 240 -2.54 -3.39 -17.98
CA GLU A 240 -1.75 -2.31 -17.38
C GLU A 240 -0.80 -1.73 -18.44
N GLU A 241 -0.92 -0.43 -18.70
CA GLU A 241 -0.13 0.27 -19.75
C GLU A 241 1.10 1.00 -19.19
N TYR A 242 1.12 1.25 -17.88
CA TYR A 242 2.25 1.84 -17.16
C TYR A 242 2.32 1.24 -15.75
N PRO A 243 3.52 0.95 -15.23
CA PRO A 243 3.65 0.41 -13.88
C PRO A 243 3.04 1.34 -12.82
N PRO A 244 2.46 0.79 -11.74
CA PRO A 244 1.88 1.60 -10.68
C PRO A 244 2.90 2.51 -10.00
N ILE A 245 2.50 3.75 -9.72
CA ILE A 245 3.29 4.78 -9.04
C ILE A 245 2.45 5.48 -7.99
N GLY A 246 3.06 6.28 -7.12
CA GLY A 246 2.35 7.03 -6.09
C GLY A 246 3.28 7.73 -5.10
N GLY A 247 2.74 8.08 -3.93
CA GLY A 247 3.50 8.71 -2.85
C GLY A 247 2.67 9.00 -1.60
N ASP A 248 3.29 9.60 -0.59
CA ASP A 248 2.69 9.95 0.71
C ASP A 248 1.92 11.30 0.65
N TYR A 249 1.06 11.47 -0.33
CA TYR A 249 0.31 12.71 -0.59
C TYR A 249 -1.14 12.66 -0.10
N GLY A 250 -1.47 11.71 0.77
CA GLY A 250 -2.83 11.49 1.29
C GLY A 250 -3.30 12.51 2.33
N GLY A 251 -4.54 12.37 2.77
CA GLY A 251 -5.23 13.33 3.66
C GLY A 251 -4.52 13.61 4.98
N LYS A 252 -3.83 12.64 5.57
CA LYS A 252 -3.03 12.82 6.81
C LYS A 252 -1.81 13.73 6.61
N LYS A 253 -1.29 13.82 5.38
CA LYS A 253 -0.21 14.76 5.07
C LYS A 253 -0.69 16.21 5.19
N ILE A 254 -1.95 16.48 4.83
CA ILE A 254 -2.57 17.80 5.00
C ILE A 254 -2.58 18.19 6.48
N ASN A 255 -3.01 17.29 7.36
CA ASN A 255 -3.04 17.54 8.80
C ASN A 255 -1.64 17.77 9.37
N LYS A 256 -0.66 16.97 8.95
CA LYS A 256 0.74 17.12 9.35
C LYS A 256 1.31 18.47 8.92
N GLU A 257 1.07 18.87 7.67
CA GLU A 257 1.51 20.17 7.18
C GLU A 257 0.79 21.34 7.87
N PHE A 258 -0.49 21.20 8.19
CA PHE A 258 -1.22 22.20 8.98
C PHE A 258 -0.59 22.36 10.37
N ILE A 259 -0.30 21.25 11.07
CA ILE A 259 0.38 21.28 12.38
C ILE A 259 1.73 21.98 12.24
N ASN A 260 2.52 21.65 11.22
CA ASN A 260 3.83 22.25 11.00
C ASN A 260 3.75 23.76 10.70
N ARG A 261 2.86 24.18 9.80
CA ARG A 261 2.78 25.56 9.31
C ARG A 261 2.08 26.51 10.29
N LEU A 262 1.25 25.99 11.19
CA LEU A 262 0.52 26.82 12.15
C LEU A 262 0.89 26.49 13.60
N ILE A 263 0.64 25.27 14.05
CA ILE A 263 0.78 24.91 15.48
C ILE A 263 2.24 24.94 15.93
N VAL A 264 3.15 24.36 15.14
CA VAL A 264 4.59 24.40 15.43
C VAL A 264 5.11 25.85 15.38
N GLU A 265 4.65 26.65 14.44
CA GLU A 265 5.06 28.03 14.32
C GLU A 265 4.56 28.92 15.47
N ILE A 266 3.39 28.64 16.03
CA ILE A 266 2.86 29.35 17.20
C ILE A 266 3.58 28.90 18.49
N PHE A 267 3.65 27.59 18.75
CA PHE A 267 4.07 27.05 20.06
C PHE A 267 5.52 26.58 20.14
N GLY A 268 6.20 26.45 18.99
CA GLY A 268 7.57 25.94 18.88
C GLY A 268 7.64 24.42 18.72
N GLU A 269 8.63 23.96 17.94
CA GLU A 269 8.80 22.54 17.57
C GLU A 269 9.01 21.64 18.79
N GLU A 270 9.89 22.05 19.73
CA GLU A 270 10.20 21.27 20.92
C GLU A 270 8.96 21.02 21.78
N LYS A 271 8.14 22.06 22.00
CA LYS A 271 6.91 21.96 22.78
C LYS A 271 5.90 21.02 22.13
N VAL A 272 5.67 21.17 20.83
CA VAL A 272 4.73 20.31 20.08
C VAL A 272 5.22 18.86 20.10
N LYS A 273 6.51 18.61 19.87
CA LYS A 273 7.10 17.28 19.94
C LYS A 273 6.96 16.66 21.34
N ASN A 274 7.21 17.42 22.39
CA ASN A 274 7.00 16.96 23.76
C ASN A 274 5.53 16.61 24.05
N ILE A 275 4.58 17.35 23.49
CA ILE A 275 3.15 17.03 23.60
C ILE A 275 2.84 15.71 22.90
N GLN A 276 3.33 15.52 21.68
CA GLN A 276 3.10 14.32 20.86
C GLN A 276 3.67 13.04 21.50
N THR A 277 4.83 13.15 22.14
CA THR A 277 5.54 12.00 22.75
C THR A 277 5.14 11.72 24.19
N ASN A 278 4.42 12.64 24.86
CA ASN A 278 4.03 12.49 26.25
C ASN A 278 2.79 11.60 26.38
N SER A 279 2.96 10.43 26.98
CA SER A 279 1.87 9.46 27.20
C SER A 279 0.67 10.05 27.98
N ASN A 280 0.90 11.00 28.90
CA ASN A 280 -0.16 11.67 29.67
C ASN A 280 -0.98 12.64 28.83
N LYS A 281 -0.43 13.13 27.72
CA LYS A 281 -1.09 14.05 26.79
C LYS A 281 -1.65 13.35 25.55
N SER A 282 -1.29 12.10 25.31
CA SER A 282 -1.59 11.36 24.07
C SER A 282 -3.07 11.35 23.71
N LYS A 283 -3.98 11.11 24.68
CA LYS A 283 -5.42 11.10 24.43
C LYS A 283 -5.95 12.46 23.93
N ARG A 284 -5.51 13.56 24.59
CA ARG A 284 -5.93 14.91 24.17
C ARG A 284 -5.33 15.29 22.83
N TRP A 285 -4.11 14.82 22.53
CA TRP A 285 -3.50 15.02 21.22
C TRP A 285 -4.25 14.27 20.11
N ILE A 286 -4.70 13.04 20.37
CA ILE A 286 -5.52 12.28 19.43
C ILE A 286 -6.83 13.02 19.13
N GLN A 287 -7.49 13.57 20.15
CA GLN A 287 -8.69 14.36 19.93
C GLN A 287 -8.38 15.62 19.12
N PHE A 288 -7.30 16.31 19.41
CA PHE A 288 -6.85 17.49 18.67
C PHE A 288 -6.58 17.18 17.18
N GLU A 289 -5.98 16.01 16.86
CA GLU A 289 -5.82 15.57 15.47
C GLU A 289 -7.17 15.30 14.78
N LYS A 290 -8.18 14.82 15.50
CA LYS A 290 -9.54 14.65 14.98
C LYS A 290 -10.22 16.00 14.73
N ASP A 291 -10.07 16.94 15.66
CA ASP A 291 -10.62 18.29 15.50
C ASP A 291 -10.03 18.97 14.26
N ILE A 292 -8.73 18.81 13.98
CA ILE A 292 -8.09 19.28 12.75
C ILE A 292 -8.69 18.60 11.50
N GLU A 293 -8.95 17.29 11.55
CA GLU A 293 -9.57 16.55 10.44
C GLU A 293 -10.97 17.09 10.13
N GLU A 294 -11.78 17.33 11.16
CA GLU A 294 -13.13 17.88 11.03
C GLU A 294 -13.11 19.30 10.44
N ILE A 295 -12.22 20.15 10.94
CA ILE A 295 -12.05 21.52 10.43
C ILE A 295 -11.59 21.51 8.99
N LYS A 296 -10.64 20.65 8.62
CA LYS A 296 -10.17 20.50 7.23
C LYS A 296 -11.33 20.19 6.28
N ILE A 297 -12.25 19.31 6.69
CA ILE A 297 -13.44 18.97 5.89
C ILE A 297 -14.40 20.15 5.79
N ALA A 298 -14.61 20.86 6.90
CA ALA A 298 -15.54 22.00 6.98
C ALA A 298 -14.98 23.27 6.30
N CYS A 299 -13.68 23.51 6.31
CA CYS A 299 -13.02 24.71 5.82
C CYS A 299 -13.20 24.97 4.33
N CYS A 300 -13.50 23.95 3.53
CA CYS A 300 -13.76 24.12 2.09
C CYS A 300 -15.02 24.97 1.80
N GLN A 301 -15.76 25.40 2.84
CA GLN A 301 -17.01 26.18 2.73
C GLN A 301 -16.94 27.55 3.40
N ASN A 302 -15.90 27.85 4.17
CA ASN A 302 -15.79 29.07 4.98
C ASN A 302 -14.50 29.85 4.69
N GLU A 303 -14.53 31.17 4.82
CA GLU A 303 -13.33 32.03 4.68
C GLU A 303 -12.38 31.88 5.87
N ASN A 304 -12.92 31.82 7.09
CA ASN A 304 -12.17 31.61 8.32
C ASN A 304 -12.61 30.33 9.04
N CYS A 305 -11.71 29.78 9.80
CA CYS A 305 -11.89 28.55 10.57
C CYS A 305 -11.50 28.80 12.02
N ASN A 306 -12.17 28.09 12.92
CA ASN A 306 -11.88 28.14 14.36
C ASN A 306 -11.37 26.79 14.84
N LEU A 307 -10.31 26.81 15.65
CA LEU A 307 -9.73 25.63 16.29
C LEU A 307 -9.63 25.85 17.80
N THR A 308 -10.36 25.05 18.56
CA THR A 308 -10.24 25.02 20.00
C THR A 308 -8.94 24.34 20.41
N LEU A 309 -8.06 25.09 21.06
CA LEU A 309 -6.80 24.61 21.59
C LEU A 309 -7.00 24.08 23.00
N ASN A 310 -6.82 22.79 23.20
CA ASN A 310 -6.94 22.21 24.52
C ASN A 310 -5.87 22.80 25.46
N CYS A 311 -6.29 23.60 26.46
CA CYS A 311 -5.39 24.29 27.35
C CYS A 311 -4.43 23.33 28.09
N TYR A 312 -4.86 22.12 28.44
CA TYR A 312 -3.99 21.13 29.10
C TYR A 312 -2.86 20.61 28.17
N LEU A 313 -2.99 20.80 26.87
CA LEU A 313 -1.91 20.48 25.92
C LEU A 313 -0.92 21.64 25.81
N PHE A 314 -1.43 22.85 25.62
CA PHE A 314 -0.64 24.01 25.16
C PHE A 314 -0.27 24.99 26.27
N LYS A 315 -1.00 25.03 27.38
CA LYS A 315 -0.61 25.83 28.57
C LYS A 315 0.55 25.15 29.28
N ASP A 316 1.56 25.92 29.64
CA ASP A 316 2.71 25.50 30.44
C ASP A 316 2.86 26.39 31.69
N ASN A 317 3.94 26.18 32.45
CA ASN A 317 4.24 26.97 33.66
C ASN A 317 4.76 28.38 33.33
N SER A 318 4.82 28.78 32.06
CA SER A 318 5.37 30.09 31.66
C SER A 318 4.40 31.25 31.83
N GLU A 319 3.16 30.98 32.28
CA GLU A 319 2.07 31.98 32.41
C GLU A 319 1.69 32.68 31.09
N LYS A 320 2.27 32.29 29.93
CA LYS A 320 1.93 32.84 28.62
C LYS A 320 0.47 32.60 28.29
N THR A 321 -0.20 33.65 27.86
CA THR A 321 -1.55 33.62 27.29
C THR A 321 -1.48 33.25 25.80
N LEU A 322 -2.63 32.94 25.18
CA LEU A 322 -2.70 32.71 23.73
C LEU A 322 -2.30 33.99 22.97
N ASP A 323 -2.64 35.17 23.48
CA ASP A 323 -2.24 36.45 22.87
C ASP A 323 -0.72 36.65 22.86
N ASP A 324 0.00 36.17 23.87
CA ASP A 324 1.47 36.24 23.92
C ASP A 324 2.07 35.34 22.80
N TYR A 325 1.53 34.13 22.65
CA TYR A 325 1.97 33.21 21.57
C TYR A 325 1.67 33.79 20.19
N ILE A 326 0.49 34.37 19.96
CA ILE A 326 0.11 35.05 18.73
C ILE A 326 1.01 36.27 18.47
N GLY A 327 1.28 37.07 19.51
CA GLY A 327 2.19 38.21 19.45
C GLY A 327 3.60 37.81 19.02
N ASP A 328 4.11 36.73 19.59
CA ASP A 328 5.42 36.20 19.21
C ASP A 328 5.43 35.62 17.78
N TYR A 329 4.38 34.89 17.37
CA TYR A 329 4.19 34.43 16.01
C TYR A 329 4.19 35.60 15.01
N ASN A 330 3.49 36.68 15.32
CA ASN A 330 3.39 37.86 14.47
C ASN A 330 4.71 38.60 14.24
N LYS A 331 5.70 38.42 15.13
CA LYS A 331 7.06 38.98 14.98
C LYS A 331 7.98 38.11 14.11
N LYS A 332 7.63 36.85 13.88
CA LYS A 332 8.47 35.92 13.12
C LYS A 332 8.50 36.27 11.63
N GLN A 333 9.67 36.08 11.02
CA GLN A 333 9.82 36.04 9.57
C GLN A 333 9.82 34.55 9.12
N ILE A 334 8.67 34.08 8.71
CA ILE A 334 8.46 32.68 8.30
C ILE A 334 7.94 32.62 6.88
N ARG A 335 8.18 31.50 6.21
CA ARG A 335 7.83 31.29 4.79
C ARG A 335 6.32 31.37 4.55
N TYR A 336 5.54 30.79 5.43
CA TYR A 336 4.08 30.81 5.37
C TYR A 336 3.55 31.56 6.57
N LYS A 337 3.03 32.77 6.36
CA LYS A 337 2.49 33.60 7.43
C LYS A 337 1.02 33.87 7.17
N TYR A 338 0.19 33.47 8.12
CA TYR A 338 -1.25 33.64 8.07
C TYR A 338 -1.69 34.67 9.12
N GLU A 339 -2.74 35.42 8.82
CA GLU A 339 -3.36 36.27 9.82
C GLU A 339 -4.15 35.38 10.80
N ILE A 340 -3.75 35.40 12.07
CA ILE A 340 -4.38 34.61 13.12
C ILE A 340 -4.85 35.53 14.25
N LYS A 341 -5.98 35.17 14.84
CA LYS A 341 -6.60 35.92 15.93
C LYS A 341 -7.02 34.98 17.04
N ARG A 342 -7.09 35.52 18.26
CA ARG A 342 -7.75 34.84 19.37
C ARG A 342 -9.26 35.09 19.25
N GLN A 343 -10.06 34.05 19.20
CA GLN A 343 -11.52 34.14 19.21
C GLN A 343 -12.08 34.01 20.61
N ASP A 344 -11.52 33.11 21.43
CA ASP A 344 -11.86 32.92 22.85
C ASP A 344 -10.59 32.57 23.64
N GLU A 345 -10.67 32.26 24.96
CA GLU A 345 -9.51 32.08 25.85
C GLU A 345 -8.42 31.15 25.25
N TRP A 346 -8.84 30.04 24.68
CA TRP A 346 -7.97 29.08 23.95
C TRP A 346 -8.58 28.64 22.61
N GLU A 347 -9.17 29.57 21.88
CA GLU A 347 -9.67 29.35 20.55
C GLU A 347 -8.95 30.24 19.53
N LEU A 348 -8.44 29.60 18.48
CA LEU A 348 -7.68 30.24 17.41
C LEU A 348 -8.56 30.39 16.16
N GLU A 349 -8.74 31.60 15.69
CA GLU A 349 -9.29 31.90 14.36
C GLU A 349 -8.14 32.06 13.36
N PHE A 350 -8.28 31.43 12.20
CA PHE A 350 -7.30 31.49 11.11
C PHE A 350 -8.00 31.34 9.74
N PRO A 351 -7.39 31.86 8.63
CA PRO A 351 -7.99 31.77 7.31
C PRO A 351 -7.93 30.34 6.77
N SER A 352 -9.00 29.91 6.11
CA SER A 352 -9.05 28.62 5.40
C SER A 352 -7.97 28.47 4.33
N GLN A 353 -7.41 29.61 3.88
CA GLN A 353 -6.33 29.68 2.89
C GLN A 353 -5.15 28.76 3.23
N ILE A 354 -4.88 28.51 4.53
CA ILE A 354 -3.84 27.58 4.94
C ILE A 354 -4.07 26.16 4.40
N PHE A 355 -5.29 25.67 4.42
CA PHE A 355 -5.63 24.35 3.85
C PHE A 355 -5.58 24.37 2.33
N TYR A 356 -6.04 25.45 1.67
CA TYR A 356 -5.94 25.60 0.22
C TYR A 356 -4.50 25.59 -0.27
N ASP A 357 -3.59 26.28 0.42
CA ASP A 357 -2.16 26.32 0.07
C ASP A 357 -1.53 24.92 0.21
N ILE A 358 -1.84 24.20 1.29
CA ILE A 358 -1.35 22.84 1.51
C ILE A 358 -1.90 21.89 0.44
N ILE A 359 -3.21 21.92 0.19
CA ILE A 359 -3.87 21.08 -0.82
C ILE A 359 -3.30 21.37 -2.22
N LYS A 360 -3.05 22.64 -2.54
CA LYS A 360 -2.43 23.04 -3.82
C LYS A 360 -1.06 22.38 -4.01
N GLU A 361 -0.20 22.44 -3.00
CA GLU A 361 1.13 21.84 -3.07
C GLU A 361 1.07 20.31 -3.23
N LEU A 362 0.19 19.64 -2.48
CA LEU A 362 -0.01 18.21 -2.61
C LEU A 362 -0.63 17.83 -3.96
N SER A 363 -1.61 18.59 -4.44
CA SER A 363 -2.20 18.39 -5.76
C SER A 363 -1.17 18.54 -6.89
N LYS A 364 -0.18 19.42 -6.69
CA LYS A 364 0.95 19.53 -7.64
C LYS A 364 1.78 18.25 -7.69
N GLN A 365 2.04 17.61 -6.53
CA GLN A 365 2.77 16.34 -6.51
C GLN A 365 1.96 15.22 -7.19
N ILE A 366 0.64 15.17 -6.96
CA ILE A 366 -0.26 14.24 -7.64
C ILE A 366 -0.23 14.50 -9.16
N PHE A 367 -0.33 15.75 -9.57
CA PHE A 367 -0.29 16.12 -10.98
C PHE A 367 1.03 15.71 -11.66
N LEU A 368 2.18 15.87 -11.00
CA LEU A 368 3.47 15.42 -11.54
C LEU A 368 3.47 13.91 -11.83
N LYS A 369 2.79 13.10 -11.02
CA LYS A 369 2.61 11.67 -11.28
C LYS A 369 1.66 11.40 -12.46
N ILE A 370 0.60 12.18 -12.59
CA ILE A 370 -0.30 12.12 -13.75
C ILE A 370 0.45 12.53 -15.03
N GLU A 371 1.25 13.60 -15.00
CA GLU A 371 2.08 14.06 -16.11
C GLU A 371 3.12 13.00 -16.52
N GLU A 372 3.75 12.33 -15.55
CA GLU A 372 4.67 11.20 -15.79
C GLU A 372 3.97 10.09 -16.59
N ILE A 373 2.77 9.67 -16.18
CA ILE A 373 1.99 8.66 -16.91
C ILE A 373 1.56 9.19 -18.28
N TYR A 374 1.07 10.45 -18.35
CA TYR A 374 0.63 11.08 -19.61
C TYR A 374 1.73 11.07 -20.66
N ASN A 375 2.96 11.40 -20.28
CA ASN A 375 4.10 11.44 -21.19
C ASN A 375 4.47 10.04 -21.74
N ASN A 376 4.13 8.97 -21.04
CA ASN A 376 4.45 7.58 -21.45
C ASN A 376 3.29 6.86 -22.15
N VAL A 377 2.04 7.19 -21.80
CA VAL A 377 0.85 6.46 -22.28
C VAL A 377 -0.07 7.32 -23.13
N HIS A 378 0.10 8.64 -23.08
CA HIS A 378 -0.71 9.65 -23.78
C HIS A 378 -2.21 9.57 -23.45
N THR A 379 -2.56 9.18 -22.20
CA THR A 379 -3.95 9.17 -21.74
C THR A 379 -4.28 10.42 -20.93
N ARG A 380 -5.49 10.94 -21.17
CA ARG A 380 -6.06 12.09 -20.44
C ARG A 380 -7.22 11.72 -19.52
N HIS A 381 -7.63 10.46 -19.54
CA HIS A 381 -8.77 9.97 -18.75
C HIS A 381 -8.30 9.55 -17.37
N ILE A 382 -8.94 10.10 -16.34
CA ILE A 382 -8.63 9.85 -14.94
C ILE A 382 -9.89 9.44 -14.21
N LEU A 383 -9.84 8.30 -13.53
CA LEU A 383 -10.83 7.86 -12.57
C LEU A 383 -10.30 8.17 -11.17
N LEU A 384 -10.90 9.14 -10.48
CA LEU A 384 -10.55 9.43 -9.09
C LEU A 384 -11.31 8.50 -8.14
N THR A 385 -10.61 7.93 -7.18
CA THR A 385 -11.16 7.03 -6.18
C THR A 385 -10.55 7.32 -4.81
N GLY A 386 -11.01 6.60 -3.76
CA GLY A 386 -10.62 6.86 -2.39
C GLY A 386 -11.39 8.05 -1.77
N ALA A 387 -11.37 8.15 -0.44
CA ALA A 387 -12.13 9.18 0.29
C ALA A 387 -11.68 10.62 -0.06
N GLY A 388 -10.39 10.80 -0.32
CA GLY A 388 -9.81 12.10 -0.68
C GLY A 388 -10.28 12.64 -2.03
N SER A 389 -10.78 11.78 -2.93
CA SER A 389 -11.30 12.19 -4.23
C SER A 389 -12.59 13.02 -4.17
N LYS A 390 -13.29 13.01 -3.02
CA LYS A 390 -14.46 13.87 -2.77
C LYS A 390 -14.08 15.35 -2.55
N ASN A 391 -12.81 15.64 -2.32
CA ASN A 391 -12.35 17.01 -2.16
C ASN A 391 -12.17 17.69 -3.52
N HIS A 392 -13.14 18.53 -3.88
CA HIS A 392 -13.14 19.24 -5.18
C HIS A 392 -11.99 20.23 -5.33
N VAL A 393 -11.38 20.68 -4.26
CA VAL A 393 -10.21 21.57 -4.33
C VAL A 393 -9.03 20.85 -4.99
N ILE A 394 -8.85 19.55 -4.71
CA ILE A 394 -7.83 18.73 -5.38
C ILE A 394 -8.12 18.67 -6.89
N THR A 395 -9.36 18.33 -7.28
CA THR A 395 -9.77 18.24 -8.69
C THR A 395 -9.59 19.57 -9.41
N HIS A 396 -9.94 20.68 -8.75
CA HIS A 396 -9.75 22.03 -9.29
C HIS A 396 -8.27 22.32 -9.62
N TYR A 397 -7.37 22.08 -8.66
CA TYR A 397 -5.94 22.28 -8.90
C TYR A 397 -5.34 21.33 -9.94
N LEU A 398 -5.85 20.09 -10.05
CA LEU A 398 -5.41 19.18 -11.12
C LEU A 398 -5.75 19.75 -12.51
N TYR A 399 -6.93 20.36 -12.67
CA TYR A 399 -7.30 21.05 -13.92
C TYR A 399 -6.43 22.29 -14.17
N ASP A 400 -6.14 23.10 -13.16
CA ASP A 400 -5.30 24.29 -13.29
C ASP A 400 -3.88 23.93 -13.75
N PHE A 401 -3.24 22.95 -13.09
CA PHE A 401 -1.91 22.50 -13.49
C PHE A 401 -1.89 21.85 -14.88
N ALA A 402 -2.94 21.12 -15.25
CA ALA A 402 -3.07 20.55 -16.58
C ALA A 402 -3.19 21.64 -17.65
N LYS A 403 -3.96 22.69 -17.36
CA LYS A 403 -4.10 23.85 -18.25
C LYS A 403 -2.78 24.58 -18.45
N GLU A 404 -1.98 24.77 -17.39
CA GLU A 404 -0.62 25.34 -17.48
C GLU A 404 0.29 24.55 -18.42
N LYS A 405 0.07 23.25 -18.56
CA LYS A 405 0.82 22.34 -19.43
C LYS A 405 0.15 22.06 -20.79
N ASN A 406 -0.96 22.73 -21.10
CA ASN A 406 -1.78 22.47 -22.29
C ASN A 406 -2.30 21.02 -22.39
N ILE A 407 -2.54 20.37 -21.25
CA ILE A 407 -3.13 19.03 -21.16
C ILE A 407 -4.62 19.17 -20.87
N SER A 408 -5.47 18.59 -21.72
CA SER A 408 -6.92 18.53 -21.48
C SER A 408 -7.27 17.25 -20.74
N LEU A 409 -7.45 17.33 -19.42
CA LEU A 409 -7.85 16.18 -18.61
C LEU A 409 -9.36 15.91 -18.71
N ASN A 410 -9.73 14.63 -18.63
CA ASN A 410 -11.09 14.15 -18.41
C ASN A 410 -11.13 13.39 -17.09
N ILE A 411 -11.57 14.06 -16.03
CA ILE A 411 -11.59 13.51 -14.67
C ILE A 411 -13.01 13.07 -14.34
N VAL A 412 -13.14 11.83 -13.88
CA VAL A 412 -14.38 11.21 -13.42
C VAL A 412 -14.25 10.82 -11.96
N THR A 413 -15.14 11.31 -11.11
CA THR A 413 -15.24 10.89 -9.70
C THR A 413 -16.59 10.20 -9.50
N PRO A 414 -16.61 8.91 -9.21
CA PRO A 414 -17.87 8.18 -8.95
C PRO A 414 -18.56 8.62 -7.65
N SER A 415 -19.84 8.25 -7.51
CA SER A 415 -20.67 8.66 -6.37
C SER A 415 -20.18 8.11 -5.01
N ASN A 416 -19.58 6.91 -5.00
CA ASN A 416 -19.12 6.25 -3.77
C ASN A 416 -17.66 5.74 -3.97
N PRO A 417 -16.68 6.65 -4.09
CA PRO A 417 -15.31 6.28 -4.40
C PRO A 417 -14.62 5.52 -3.26
N GLU A 418 -15.06 5.68 -2.02
CA GLU A 418 -14.48 5.09 -0.81
C GLU A 418 -14.70 3.58 -0.68
N ILE A 419 -15.80 3.04 -1.26
CA ILE A 419 -16.11 1.60 -1.19
C ILE A 419 -15.63 0.81 -2.41
N SER A 420 -15.06 1.50 -3.40
CA SER A 420 -14.63 0.88 -4.66
C SER A 420 -13.52 -0.14 -4.46
N ILE A 421 -12.56 0.16 -3.59
CA ILE A 421 -11.42 -0.70 -3.29
C ILE A 421 -11.89 -2.01 -2.66
N ILE A 422 -12.73 -1.92 -1.65
CA ILE A 422 -13.19 -3.09 -0.88
C ILE A 422 -14.04 -4.02 -1.75
N LYS A 423 -14.94 -3.45 -2.57
CA LYS A 423 -15.73 -4.23 -3.52
C LYS A 423 -14.90 -4.79 -4.65
N GLY A 424 -13.94 -4.03 -5.15
CA GLY A 424 -13.00 -4.47 -6.17
C GLY A 424 -12.11 -5.62 -5.70
N ALA A 425 -11.72 -5.64 -4.42
CA ALA A 425 -10.98 -6.74 -3.83
C ALA A 425 -11.77 -8.07 -3.89
N VAL A 426 -13.08 -8.03 -3.59
CA VAL A 426 -13.96 -9.21 -3.74
C VAL A 426 -14.00 -9.69 -5.19
N LEU A 427 -14.22 -8.76 -6.13
CA LEU A 427 -14.28 -9.09 -7.56
C LEU A 427 -12.96 -9.68 -8.09
N TYR A 428 -11.83 -9.11 -7.66
CA TYR A 428 -10.50 -9.64 -7.97
C TYR A 428 -10.31 -11.08 -7.46
N GLY A 429 -10.81 -11.40 -6.27
CA GLY A 429 -10.73 -12.76 -5.72
C GLY A 429 -11.49 -13.81 -6.54
N PHE A 430 -12.59 -13.43 -7.19
CA PHE A 430 -13.31 -14.30 -8.12
C PHE A 430 -12.61 -14.42 -9.47
N GLN A 431 -12.03 -13.34 -9.99
CA GLN A 431 -11.45 -13.27 -11.32
C GLN A 431 -10.05 -12.63 -11.28
N ARG A 432 -9.07 -13.37 -10.75
CA ARG A 432 -7.69 -12.88 -10.60
C ARG A 432 -7.00 -12.52 -11.92
N ASN A 433 -7.35 -13.20 -12.99
CA ASN A 433 -6.80 -12.99 -14.34
C ASN A 433 -7.52 -11.88 -15.12
N ILE A 434 -8.39 -11.09 -14.48
CA ILE A 434 -9.04 -9.94 -15.12
C ILE A 434 -8.00 -8.91 -15.59
N ILE A 435 -6.90 -8.73 -14.82
CA ILE A 435 -5.72 -8.00 -15.27
C ILE A 435 -4.85 -8.99 -16.03
N ARG A 436 -5.04 -9.02 -17.33
CA ARG A 436 -4.42 -10.03 -18.21
C ARG A 436 -2.95 -9.81 -18.42
N LYS A 437 -2.51 -8.54 -18.48
CA LYS A 437 -1.11 -8.15 -18.71
C LYS A 437 -0.71 -7.00 -17.81
N ARG A 438 0.53 -7.06 -17.32
CA ARG A 438 1.18 -5.99 -16.57
C ARG A 438 2.48 -5.58 -17.23
N LYS A 439 2.91 -4.34 -17.01
CA LYS A 439 4.26 -3.89 -17.38
C LYS A 439 5.24 -4.08 -16.25
N ALA A 440 6.41 -4.64 -16.56
CA ALA A 440 7.50 -4.77 -15.61
C ALA A 440 7.98 -3.40 -15.16
N LYS A 441 7.90 -3.12 -13.84
CA LYS A 441 8.36 -1.88 -13.22
C LYS A 441 9.89 -1.76 -13.24
N TYR A 442 10.58 -2.90 -13.23
CA TYR A 442 12.04 -3.00 -13.19
C TYR A 442 12.51 -4.09 -14.13
N THR A 443 13.76 -3.98 -14.57
CA THR A 443 14.52 -5.12 -15.04
C THR A 443 14.89 -5.95 -13.82
N LEU A 444 14.44 -7.20 -13.77
CA LEU A 444 14.68 -8.13 -12.66
C LEU A 444 15.60 -9.24 -13.10
N GLY A 445 16.46 -9.70 -12.21
CA GLY A 445 17.37 -10.80 -12.47
C GLY A 445 18.09 -11.27 -11.22
N ILE A 446 19.04 -12.17 -11.43
CA ILE A 446 19.88 -12.73 -10.37
C ILE A 446 21.36 -12.56 -10.67
N GLY A 447 22.17 -12.56 -9.61
CA GLY A 447 23.62 -12.65 -9.74
C GLY A 447 24.03 -14.06 -10.12
N ILE A 448 24.91 -14.19 -11.13
CA ILE A 448 25.43 -15.47 -11.60
C ILE A 448 26.93 -15.43 -11.81
N SER A 449 27.52 -16.63 -11.88
CA SER A 449 28.89 -16.83 -12.34
C SER A 449 28.91 -17.60 -13.66
N ARG A 450 29.84 -17.27 -14.56
CA ARG A 450 30.08 -18.02 -15.80
C ARG A 450 31.58 -18.27 -15.97
N LYS A 451 31.94 -19.31 -16.74
CA LYS A 451 33.33 -19.56 -17.13
C LYS A 451 33.95 -18.28 -17.66
N TRP A 452 35.23 -18.03 -17.25
CA TRP A 452 35.94 -16.85 -17.67
C TRP A 452 36.14 -16.82 -19.19
N ASP A 453 35.95 -15.65 -19.76
CA ASP A 453 36.10 -15.34 -21.16
C ASP A 453 36.81 -13.98 -21.26
N ASP A 454 37.65 -13.78 -22.25
CA ASP A 454 38.46 -12.54 -22.40
C ASP A 454 37.57 -11.29 -22.58
N LYS A 455 36.33 -11.44 -23.03
CA LYS A 455 35.35 -10.33 -23.07
C LYS A 455 35.02 -9.74 -21.69
N TYR A 456 35.35 -10.43 -20.60
CA TYR A 456 35.17 -9.94 -19.23
C TYR A 456 36.36 -9.18 -18.70
N GLN A 457 37.51 -9.14 -19.46
CA GLN A 457 38.73 -8.47 -19.05
C GLN A 457 38.47 -6.96 -18.79
N GLY A 458 39.01 -6.46 -17.68
CA GLY A 458 38.87 -5.05 -17.27
C GLY A 458 37.55 -4.70 -16.57
N ARG A 459 36.53 -5.60 -16.60
CA ARG A 459 35.25 -5.34 -15.98
C ARG A 459 34.74 -6.48 -15.11
N GLY A 460 35.04 -7.74 -15.51
CA GLY A 460 34.64 -8.93 -14.79
C GLY A 460 35.45 -9.19 -13.54
N GLU A 461 34.83 -9.67 -12.47
CA GLU A 461 35.47 -10.19 -11.27
C GLU A 461 35.93 -11.63 -11.53
N LYS A 462 37.25 -11.84 -11.71
CA LYS A 462 37.82 -13.16 -11.99
C LYS A 462 38.07 -13.92 -10.71
N ILE A 463 37.38 -15.03 -10.50
CA ILE A 463 37.57 -15.93 -9.36
C ILE A 463 37.90 -17.34 -9.84
N TYR A 464 38.69 -18.08 -9.05
CA TYR A 464 38.92 -19.50 -9.30
C TYR A 464 37.86 -20.33 -8.56
N ASN A 465 37.17 -21.22 -9.29
CA ASN A 465 36.21 -22.14 -8.71
C ASN A 465 36.87 -23.49 -8.47
N GLU A 466 37.06 -23.85 -7.21
CA GLU A 466 37.75 -25.08 -6.79
C GLU A 466 36.99 -26.36 -7.20
N LEU A 467 35.64 -26.32 -7.23
CA LEU A 467 34.82 -27.47 -7.60
C LEU A 467 34.95 -27.79 -9.08
N GLU A 468 34.94 -26.77 -9.92
CA GLU A 468 34.97 -26.92 -11.38
C GLU A 468 36.39 -26.79 -11.94
N LYS A 469 37.38 -26.46 -11.08
CA LYS A 469 38.83 -26.29 -11.42
C LYS A 469 39.02 -25.34 -12.60
N GLU A 470 38.26 -24.26 -12.66
CA GLU A 470 38.32 -23.26 -13.72
C GLU A 470 38.12 -21.84 -13.18
N TYR A 471 38.59 -20.84 -13.94
CA TYR A 471 38.32 -19.44 -13.64
C TYR A 471 36.93 -19.05 -14.11
N LYS A 472 36.21 -18.26 -13.27
CA LYS A 472 34.87 -17.73 -13.55
C LYS A 472 34.83 -16.21 -13.39
N CYS A 473 33.89 -15.58 -14.09
CA CYS A 473 33.46 -14.22 -13.86
C CYS A 473 32.29 -14.25 -12.88
N ASN A 474 32.43 -13.65 -11.69
CA ASN A 474 31.48 -13.81 -10.59
C ASN A 474 30.47 -12.67 -10.44
N ASN A 475 30.67 -11.54 -11.10
CA ASN A 475 29.82 -10.35 -10.95
C ASN A 475 28.81 -10.16 -12.09
N LEU A 476 28.38 -11.24 -12.73
CA LEU A 476 27.42 -11.16 -13.83
C LEU A 476 25.97 -11.07 -13.33
N PHE A 477 25.14 -10.41 -14.12
CA PHE A 477 23.70 -10.26 -13.92
C PHE A 477 22.92 -11.00 -15.00
N SER A 478 22.09 -11.96 -14.62
CA SER A 478 21.21 -12.72 -15.50
C SER A 478 19.77 -12.20 -15.39
N LYS A 479 19.26 -11.62 -16.48
CA LYS A 479 17.92 -11.03 -16.52
C LYS A 479 16.84 -12.09 -16.68
N PHE A 480 15.78 -12.00 -15.88
CA PHE A 480 14.53 -12.72 -16.10
C PHE A 480 13.56 -11.90 -16.94
N ILE A 481 13.44 -10.62 -16.65
CA ILE A 481 12.56 -9.70 -17.35
C ILE A 481 13.19 -8.32 -17.47
N THR A 482 12.78 -7.57 -18.46
CA THR A 482 13.25 -6.20 -18.72
C THR A 482 12.15 -5.19 -18.38
N ILE A 483 12.52 -4.05 -17.82
CA ILE A 483 11.60 -2.92 -17.56
C ILE A 483 10.74 -2.62 -18.80
N ASN A 484 9.48 -2.29 -18.59
CA ASN A 484 8.46 -2.03 -19.62
C ASN A 484 8.05 -3.23 -20.48
N GLN A 485 8.62 -4.41 -20.28
CA GLN A 485 8.16 -5.63 -20.93
C GLN A 485 6.78 -6.02 -20.39
N TYR A 486 5.87 -6.44 -21.29
CA TYR A 486 4.59 -7.03 -20.86
C TYR A 486 4.78 -8.44 -20.31
N ILE A 487 4.09 -8.72 -19.22
CA ILE A 487 4.01 -10.01 -18.55
C ILE A 487 2.54 -10.43 -18.54
N ASN A 488 2.19 -11.57 -19.10
CA ASN A 488 0.85 -12.11 -18.95
C ASN A 488 0.66 -12.68 -17.52
N PHE A 489 -0.58 -12.68 -17.05
CA PHE A 489 -0.90 -13.16 -15.71
C PHE A 489 -0.40 -14.59 -15.43
N ASP A 490 -0.45 -15.47 -16.45
CA ASP A 490 -0.08 -16.88 -16.32
C ASP A 490 1.37 -17.17 -16.74
N ASP A 491 2.14 -16.16 -17.16
CA ASP A 491 3.52 -16.36 -17.61
C ASP A 491 4.41 -16.87 -16.47
N VAL A 492 5.11 -17.98 -16.76
CA VAL A 492 6.16 -18.53 -15.89
C VAL A 492 7.48 -18.43 -16.64
N ILE A 493 8.35 -17.56 -16.15
CA ILE A 493 9.69 -17.38 -16.71
C ILE A 493 10.61 -18.42 -16.11
N THR A 494 11.22 -19.23 -16.94
CA THR A 494 12.05 -20.36 -16.52
C THR A 494 13.48 -20.17 -16.99
N GLN A 495 14.45 -20.39 -16.11
CA GLN A 495 15.88 -20.39 -16.43
C GLN A 495 16.61 -21.52 -15.71
N ASN A 496 17.60 -22.10 -16.35
CA ASN A 496 18.36 -23.23 -15.86
C ASN A 496 19.74 -22.79 -15.37
N TYR A 497 20.13 -23.29 -14.21
CA TYR A 497 21.39 -22.97 -13.54
C TYR A 497 22.03 -24.23 -12.94
N TYR A 498 23.27 -24.09 -12.48
CA TYR A 498 23.97 -25.12 -11.74
C TYR A 498 24.17 -24.67 -10.31
N ALA A 499 23.66 -25.42 -9.36
CA ALA A 499 23.86 -25.15 -7.94
C ALA A 499 25.34 -25.38 -7.55
N LEU A 500 25.84 -24.55 -6.65
CA LEU A 500 27.21 -24.68 -6.13
C LEU A 500 27.24 -25.48 -4.83
N ASP A 501 26.16 -25.51 -4.08
CA ASP A 501 26.02 -26.19 -2.78
C ASP A 501 24.59 -26.73 -2.62
N LYS A 502 24.43 -27.68 -1.68
CA LYS A 502 23.11 -28.19 -1.24
C LYS A 502 22.18 -27.10 -0.67
N ASN A 503 22.74 -26.03 -0.14
CA ASN A 503 22.02 -24.83 0.27
C ASN A 503 22.42 -23.71 -0.68
N GLN A 504 21.68 -23.55 -1.78
CA GLN A 504 22.01 -22.57 -2.80
C GLN A 504 21.34 -21.23 -2.52
N PRO A 505 22.06 -20.21 -2.04
CA PRO A 505 21.53 -18.85 -1.97
C PRO A 505 21.50 -18.23 -3.37
N ILE A 506 20.41 -17.54 -3.65
CA ILE A 506 20.22 -16.76 -4.87
C ILE A 506 19.85 -15.34 -4.47
N THR A 507 20.63 -14.38 -4.91
CA THR A 507 20.36 -12.96 -4.70
C THR A 507 19.64 -12.38 -5.89
N PHE A 508 18.49 -11.79 -5.65
CA PHE A 508 17.72 -11.05 -6.63
C PHE A 508 18.15 -9.59 -6.67
N TYR A 509 18.20 -9.08 -7.90
CA TYR A 509 18.55 -7.69 -8.19
C TYR A 509 17.49 -7.05 -9.06
N LYS A 510 17.31 -5.72 -8.89
CA LYS A 510 16.45 -4.87 -9.71
C LYS A 510 17.19 -3.65 -10.22
N THR A 511 16.80 -3.17 -11.41
CA THR A 511 17.33 -1.95 -12.00
C THR A 511 16.28 -1.28 -12.90
N THR A 512 16.40 0.02 -13.09
CA THR A 512 15.62 0.78 -14.08
C THR A 512 16.27 0.78 -15.46
N LYS A 513 17.47 0.20 -15.62
CA LYS A 513 18.15 0.10 -16.92
C LYS A 513 17.74 -1.15 -17.69
N ILE A 514 17.65 -1.03 -19.00
CA ILE A 514 17.34 -2.12 -19.91
C ILE A 514 18.55 -3.04 -20.11
N ASN A 515 19.71 -2.44 -20.30
CA ASN A 515 20.95 -3.13 -20.65
C ASN A 515 21.93 -3.07 -19.48
N CYS A 516 21.96 -4.15 -18.70
CA CYS A 516 22.93 -4.38 -17.64
C CYS A 516 23.52 -5.78 -17.80
N THR A 517 24.83 -5.90 -17.61
CA THR A 517 25.58 -7.16 -17.70
C THR A 517 26.19 -7.56 -16.36
N TYR A 518 26.55 -6.58 -15.55
CA TYR A 518 27.27 -6.78 -14.29
C TYR A 518 26.42 -6.30 -13.11
N LYS A 519 26.36 -7.08 -12.01
CA LYS A 519 25.61 -6.73 -10.79
C LYS A 519 26.15 -5.51 -10.04
N ASP A 520 27.39 -5.11 -10.29
CA ASP A 520 28.10 -3.97 -9.71
C ASP A 520 28.20 -2.76 -10.67
N GLU A 521 27.31 -2.70 -11.65
CA GLU A 521 27.27 -1.61 -12.64
C GLU A 521 26.96 -0.27 -11.99
N LYS A 522 27.69 0.77 -12.40
CA LYS A 522 27.58 2.13 -11.86
C LYS A 522 27.18 3.12 -12.93
N ASP A 523 26.55 4.22 -12.52
CA ASP A 523 26.24 5.36 -13.37
C ASP A 523 27.48 6.29 -13.53
N GLU A 524 27.27 7.40 -14.22
CA GLU A 524 28.29 8.45 -14.45
C GLU A 524 28.78 9.12 -13.14
N ASN A 525 27.97 9.06 -12.07
CA ASN A 525 28.29 9.59 -10.75
C ASN A 525 28.95 8.53 -9.84
N GLY A 526 29.19 7.32 -10.36
CA GLY A 526 29.79 6.22 -9.62
C GLY A 526 28.84 5.49 -8.66
N GLN A 527 27.51 5.75 -8.73
CA GLN A 527 26.50 5.08 -7.92
C GLN A 527 26.06 3.78 -8.60
N LEU A 528 25.81 2.74 -7.78
CA LEU A 528 25.28 1.47 -8.26
C LEU A 528 23.92 1.66 -8.92
N VAL A 529 23.75 1.11 -10.13
CA VAL A 529 22.47 1.15 -10.87
C VAL A 529 21.68 -0.14 -10.74
N ILE A 530 22.30 -1.20 -10.21
CA ILE A 530 21.64 -2.47 -9.90
C ILE A 530 21.60 -2.61 -8.38
N HIS A 531 20.39 -2.80 -7.86
CA HIS A 531 20.14 -2.85 -6.43
C HIS A 531 19.67 -4.24 -6.03
N LYS A 532 20.31 -4.79 -5.00
CA LYS A 532 19.86 -5.99 -4.34
C LYS A 532 18.51 -5.71 -3.67
N PHE A 533 17.53 -6.62 -3.83
CA PHE A 533 16.22 -6.44 -3.20
C PHE A 533 15.71 -7.67 -2.44
N GLY A 534 16.39 -8.81 -2.54
CA GLY A 534 16.06 -9.98 -1.75
C GLY A 534 17.01 -11.13 -1.99
N ASP A 535 17.03 -12.07 -1.04
CA ASP A 535 17.70 -13.37 -1.16
C ASP A 535 16.66 -14.48 -1.04
N VAL A 536 16.90 -15.56 -1.79
CA VAL A 536 16.16 -16.79 -1.67
C VAL A 536 17.17 -17.93 -1.51
N THR A 537 17.04 -18.71 -0.45
CA THR A 537 17.88 -19.89 -0.26
C THR A 537 17.07 -21.13 -0.60
N PHE A 538 17.55 -21.88 -1.57
CA PHE A 538 16.96 -23.17 -1.95
C PHE A 538 17.72 -24.29 -1.22
N HIS A 539 16.97 -25.07 -0.46
CA HIS A 539 17.50 -26.27 0.19
C HIS A 539 17.34 -27.46 -0.76
N ILE A 540 18.43 -27.82 -1.45
CA ILE A 540 18.56 -29.02 -2.24
C ILE A 540 18.74 -30.18 -1.24
N CYS A 541 18.08 -31.32 -1.43
CA CYS A 541 18.09 -32.44 -0.49
C CYS A 541 19.52 -32.97 -0.16
N GLU A 542 19.62 -33.82 0.88
CA GLU A 542 20.89 -34.41 1.34
C GLU A 542 21.63 -35.24 0.26
N ASP A 543 20.91 -35.71 -0.74
CA ASP A 543 21.44 -36.47 -1.90
C ASP A 543 21.98 -35.56 -3.02
N PHE A 544 22.47 -34.36 -2.68
CA PHE A 544 23.06 -33.46 -3.65
C PHE A 544 24.28 -34.10 -4.34
N ASP A 545 24.14 -34.28 -5.67
CA ASP A 545 25.20 -34.85 -6.49
C ASP A 545 25.96 -33.74 -7.20
N VAL A 546 27.26 -33.62 -6.88
CA VAL A 546 28.16 -32.63 -7.51
C VAL A 546 28.24 -32.78 -9.03
N ASN A 547 27.96 -33.98 -9.57
CA ASN A 547 27.99 -34.23 -11.01
C ASN A 547 26.66 -33.92 -11.71
N ASP A 548 25.56 -33.81 -10.95
CA ASP A 548 24.25 -33.45 -11.51
C ASP A 548 23.59 -32.35 -10.69
N ARG A 549 24.10 -31.11 -10.87
CA ARG A 549 23.77 -29.91 -10.09
C ARG A 549 22.74 -29.02 -10.74
N ARG A 550 22.01 -29.50 -11.76
CA ARG A 550 21.07 -28.68 -12.51
C ARG A 550 19.84 -28.35 -11.68
N ILE A 551 19.55 -27.05 -11.62
CA ILE A 551 18.34 -26.50 -11.01
C ILE A 551 17.61 -25.63 -12.04
N THR A 552 16.29 -25.74 -12.06
CA THR A 552 15.41 -24.88 -12.85
C THR A 552 14.76 -23.88 -11.91
N ILE A 553 15.00 -22.58 -12.12
CA ILE A 553 14.33 -21.50 -11.42
C ILE A 553 13.14 -21.05 -12.25
N GLN A 554 11.98 -21.05 -11.62
CA GLN A 554 10.71 -20.57 -12.19
C GLN A 554 10.26 -19.34 -11.43
N MET A 555 9.89 -18.28 -12.17
CA MET A 555 9.35 -17.05 -11.61
C MET A 555 8.00 -16.72 -12.25
N LYS A 556 6.99 -16.47 -11.43
CA LYS A 556 5.70 -15.94 -11.84
C LYS A 556 5.61 -14.48 -11.40
N LEU A 557 5.53 -13.58 -12.38
CA LEU A 557 5.62 -12.13 -12.18
C LEU A 557 4.33 -11.38 -12.56
N GLY A 558 3.34 -12.05 -13.13
CA GLY A 558 2.08 -11.45 -13.58
C GLY A 558 1.08 -11.10 -12.46
N GLY A 559 1.36 -11.51 -11.23
CA GLY A 559 0.57 -11.18 -10.04
C GLY A 559 1.03 -9.89 -9.35
N THR A 560 0.51 -9.65 -8.16
CA THR A 560 0.85 -8.49 -7.30
C THR A 560 2.16 -8.63 -6.55
N TYR A 561 2.68 -9.84 -6.45
CA TYR A 561 3.96 -10.16 -5.80
C TYR A 561 4.75 -11.16 -6.63
N ILE A 562 6.06 -11.24 -6.36
CA ILE A 562 6.96 -12.16 -7.04
C ILE A 562 6.82 -13.55 -6.40
N ASP A 563 6.37 -14.52 -7.18
CA ASP A 563 6.39 -15.93 -6.79
C ASP A 563 7.54 -16.63 -7.52
N ALA A 564 8.44 -17.24 -6.76
CA ALA A 564 9.60 -17.94 -7.29
C ALA A 564 9.71 -19.34 -6.68
N CYS A 565 10.04 -20.32 -7.51
CA CYS A 565 10.39 -21.65 -7.02
C CYS A 565 11.60 -22.19 -7.79
N ALA A 566 12.27 -23.18 -7.20
CA ALA A 566 13.29 -23.95 -7.89
C ALA A 566 12.93 -25.44 -7.89
N ILE A 567 13.37 -26.11 -8.95
CA ILE A 567 13.20 -27.54 -9.13
C ILE A 567 14.59 -28.15 -9.30
N TYR A 568 14.91 -29.16 -8.52
CA TYR A 568 16.13 -29.94 -8.72
C TYR A 568 15.87 -30.97 -9.83
N GLU A 569 16.53 -30.83 -10.97
CA GLU A 569 16.23 -31.58 -12.18
C GLU A 569 16.42 -33.10 -12.03
N LYS A 570 17.44 -33.52 -11.26
CA LYS A 570 17.71 -34.93 -11.01
C LYS A 570 16.53 -35.70 -10.44
N THR A 571 15.77 -35.07 -9.53
CA THR A 571 14.66 -35.71 -8.83
C THR A 571 13.29 -35.20 -9.24
N GLY A 572 13.22 -34.10 -10.00
CA GLY A 572 11.98 -33.36 -10.29
C GLY A 572 11.35 -32.72 -9.05
N ARG A 573 12.03 -32.71 -7.92
CA ARG A 573 11.49 -32.20 -6.66
C ARG A 573 11.51 -30.68 -6.63
N ARG A 574 10.36 -30.10 -6.27
CA ARG A 574 10.28 -28.67 -5.91
C ARG A 574 11.01 -28.43 -4.59
N LEU A 575 11.91 -27.48 -4.58
CA LEU A 575 12.75 -27.17 -3.44
C LEU A 575 12.03 -26.24 -2.47
N ASN A 576 12.26 -26.42 -1.19
CA ASN A 576 11.78 -25.49 -0.17
C ASN A 576 12.49 -24.15 -0.31
N ILE A 577 11.77 -23.07 -0.13
CA ILE A 577 12.24 -21.71 -0.31
C ILE A 577 12.19 -20.97 1.03
N VAL A 578 13.30 -20.34 1.39
CA VAL A 578 13.33 -19.32 2.42
C VAL A 578 13.57 -17.98 1.72
N LYS A 579 12.60 -17.07 1.84
CA LYS A 579 12.65 -15.73 1.23
C LYS A 579 13.10 -14.70 2.26
N SER A 580 13.90 -13.75 1.85
CA SER A 580 14.25 -12.57 2.63
C SER A 580 14.32 -11.37 1.69
N PHE A 581 13.45 -10.37 1.92
CA PHE A 581 13.43 -9.12 1.17
C PHE A 581 14.04 -7.98 2.01
N TYR A 582 14.68 -7.00 1.34
CA TYR A 582 15.40 -5.88 1.97
C TYR A 582 14.70 -4.54 1.68
#